data_a1793135e318cb47ff5f55f69f87ca4b
#
_entry.id   a1793135e318cb47ff5f55f69f87ca4b
#
_cell.length_a   1.000
_cell.length_b   1.000
_cell.length_c   1.000
_cell.angle_alpha   90.00
_cell.angle_beta   90.00
_cell.angle_gamma   90.00
#
_symmetry.space_group_name_H-M   'P 1'
#
loop_
_entity.id
_entity.type
_entity.pdbx_description
1 polymer ?
#
loop_
_entity_poly.entity_id
_entity_poly.type
_entity_poly.pdbx_seq_one_letter_code
_entity_poly.pdbx_strand_id
1 'polypeptide(L)'
;MPINHRQAKAIPILLSTDSIEAAAKQAGVTKNTIYSWLKQQDFDKALSDARKKLLDKALEKLTVISMKAVNTLEQLLNAESEAVRRAAANDVLGHALKYRELSEIEARLESVEKIILEKRIYK
;
A
#
# COMPACT_ATOMS: atom_id res chain seq x y z
N MET A 1 -18.08 21.09 5.44
CA MET A 1 -18.46 20.78 6.82
C MET A 1 -17.68 19.58 7.34
N PRO A 2 -17.20 19.64 8.56
CA PRO A 2 -16.53 18.47 9.13
C PRO A 2 -17.52 17.31 9.28
N ILE A 3 -16.99 16.11 9.28
CA ILE A 3 -17.81 14.91 9.46
C ILE A 3 -18.38 14.85 10.88
N ASN A 4 -19.55 14.27 11.04
CA ASN A 4 -20.18 14.11 12.33
C ASN A 4 -19.66 12.86 13.06
N HIS A 5 -20.07 12.70 14.32
CA HIS A 5 -19.61 11.59 15.16
C HIS A 5 -19.98 10.20 14.61
N ARG A 6 -21.17 10.08 14.05
CA ARG A 6 -21.62 8.79 13.44
C ARG A 6 -20.78 8.43 12.21
N GLN A 7 -20.47 9.43 11.39
CA GLN A 7 -19.59 9.28 10.23
C GLN A 7 -18.17 8.89 10.66
N ALA A 8 -17.64 9.57 11.68
CA ALA A 8 -16.30 9.26 12.20
C ALA A 8 -16.21 7.83 12.73
N LYS A 9 -17.25 7.33 13.40
CA LYS A 9 -17.31 5.93 13.87
C LYS A 9 -17.40 4.92 12.72
N ALA A 10 -18.04 5.29 11.63
CA ALA A 10 -18.22 4.40 10.47
C ALA A 10 -16.93 4.18 9.68
N ILE A 11 -16.00 5.13 9.70
CA ILE A 11 -14.76 5.04 8.91
C ILE A 11 -13.94 3.79 9.26
N PRO A 12 -13.57 3.51 10.53
CA PRO A 12 -12.85 2.28 10.85
C PRO A 12 -13.61 1.02 10.46
N ILE A 13 -14.92 1.04 10.58
CA ILE A 13 -15.78 -0.09 10.21
C ILE A 13 -15.72 -0.34 8.70
N LEU A 14 -15.80 0.71 7.89
CA LEU A 14 -15.68 0.62 6.43
C LEU A 14 -14.32 0.08 5.99
N LEU A 15 -13.26 0.42 6.71
CA LEU A 15 -11.91 -0.03 6.41
C LEU A 15 -11.66 -1.49 6.77
N SER A 16 -12.44 -2.05 7.71
CA SER A 16 -12.24 -3.40 8.23
C SER A 16 -13.27 -4.42 7.74
N THR A 17 -14.25 -4.00 6.93
CA THR A 17 -15.30 -4.88 6.40
C THR A 17 -15.18 -5.05 4.90
N ASP A 18 -15.62 -6.20 4.41
CA ASP A 18 -15.51 -6.57 2.99
C ASP A 18 -16.62 -5.98 2.12
N SER A 19 -17.72 -5.55 2.74
CA SER A 19 -18.88 -5.04 2.01
C SER A 19 -19.54 -3.88 2.73
N ILE A 20 -20.24 -3.06 1.96
CA ILE A 20 -21.01 -1.94 2.49
C ILE A 20 -22.17 -2.46 3.36
N GLU A 21 -22.77 -3.60 3.00
CA GLU A 21 -23.81 -4.24 3.82
C GLU A 21 -23.32 -4.60 5.22
N ALA A 22 -22.14 -5.25 5.30
CA ALA A 22 -21.54 -5.62 6.57
C ALA A 22 -21.17 -4.38 7.38
N ALA A 23 -20.62 -3.35 6.73
CA ALA A 23 -20.28 -2.10 7.37
C ALA A 23 -21.50 -1.39 7.94
N ALA A 24 -22.57 -1.31 7.18
CA ALA A 24 -23.84 -0.71 7.60
C ALA A 24 -24.40 -1.41 8.85
N LYS A 25 -24.36 -2.74 8.84
CA LYS A 25 -24.83 -3.56 9.95
C LYS A 25 -24.04 -3.31 11.23
N GLN A 26 -22.72 -3.26 11.14
CA GLN A 26 -21.85 -2.99 12.28
C GLN A 26 -21.97 -1.55 12.78
N ALA A 27 -22.13 -0.60 11.88
CA ALA A 27 -22.28 0.82 12.21
C ALA A 27 -23.66 1.19 12.73
N GLY A 28 -24.65 0.28 12.60
CA GLY A 28 -26.01 0.54 13.02
C GLY A 28 -26.74 1.55 12.15
N VAL A 29 -26.41 1.60 10.86
CA VAL A 29 -27.04 2.48 9.87
C VAL A 29 -27.50 1.67 8.66
N THR A 30 -28.25 2.31 7.78
CA THR A 30 -28.69 1.66 6.54
C THR A 30 -27.60 1.78 5.47
N LYS A 31 -27.64 0.87 4.53
CA LYS A 31 -26.79 0.86 3.34
C LYS A 31 -26.89 2.19 2.58
N ASN A 32 -28.13 2.70 2.42
CA ASN A 32 -28.37 3.96 1.75
C ASN A 32 -27.73 5.16 2.47
N THR A 33 -27.69 5.12 3.79
CA THR A 33 -27.01 6.14 4.58
C THR A 33 -25.51 6.19 4.24
N ILE A 34 -24.86 5.04 4.15
CA ILE A 34 -23.44 4.97 3.78
C ILE A 34 -23.24 5.49 2.35
N TYR A 35 -24.05 5.09 1.41
CA TYR A 35 -23.95 5.59 0.03
C TYR A 35 -24.14 7.11 -0.04
N SER A 36 -25.05 7.65 0.76
CA SER A 36 -25.26 9.09 0.88
C SER A 36 -24.00 9.79 1.41
N TRP A 37 -23.39 9.23 2.45
CA TRP A 37 -22.14 9.77 3.02
C TRP A 37 -20.99 9.74 2.02
N LEU A 38 -20.89 8.69 1.22
CA LEU A 38 -19.83 8.55 0.20
C LEU A 38 -19.93 9.62 -0.89
N LYS A 39 -21.09 10.20 -1.09
CA LYS A 39 -21.30 11.31 -2.03
C LYS A 39 -20.88 12.65 -1.44
N GLN A 40 -20.75 12.74 -0.12
CA GLN A 40 -20.33 13.95 0.57
C GLN A 40 -18.81 14.08 0.49
N GLN A 41 -18.33 15.21 0.01
CA GLN A 41 -16.91 15.47 -0.22
C GLN A 41 -16.08 15.32 1.06
N ASP A 42 -16.56 15.86 2.18
CA ASP A 42 -15.83 15.81 3.46
C ASP A 42 -15.69 14.38 3.99
N PHE A 43 -16.74 13.57 3.86
CA PHE A 43 -16.70 12.17 4.28
C PHE A 43 -15.79 11.34 3.37
N ASP A 44 -15.93 11.52 2.07
CA ASP A 44 -15.10 10.81 1.09
C ASP A 44 -13.61 11.12 1.30
N LYS A 45 -13.27 12.37 1.54
CA LYS A 45 -11.90 12.80 1.84
C LYS A 45 -11.39 12.18 3.14
N ALA A 46 -12.20 12.21 4.20
CA ALA A 46 -11.83 11.63 5.49
C ALA A 46 -11.59 10.12 5.37
N LEU A 47 -12.43 9.42 4.60
CA LEU A 47 -12.29 7.98 4.34
C LEU A 47 -11.01 7.69 3.54
N SER A 48 -10.73 8.48 2.51
CA SER A 48 -9.52 8.34 1.69
C SER A 48 -8.25 8.58 2.51
N ASP A 49 -8.25 9.61 3.35
CA ASP A 49 -7.12 9.92 4.24
C ASP A 49 -6.89 8.78 5.24
N ALA A 50 -7.95 8.20 5.79
CA ALA A 50 -7.87 7.08 6.72
C ALA A 50 -7.31 5.83 6.04
N ARG A 51 -7.72 5.55 4.79
CA ARG A 51 -7.18 4.44 3.99
C ARG A 51 -5.70 4.62 3.74
N LYS A 52 -5.29 5.83 3.39
CA LYS A 52 -3.88 6.15 3.14
C LYS A 52 -3.03 5.93 4.39
N LYS A 53 -3.49 6.40 5.55
CA LYS A 53 -2.80 6.17 6.83
C LYS A 53 -2.65 4.69 7.15
N LEU A 54 -3.71 3.91 6.92
CA LEU A 54 -3.70 2.47 7.16
C LEU A 54 -2.69 1.79 6.24
N LEU A 55 -2.68 2.17 4.96
CA LEU A 55 -1.75 1.63 3.97
C LEU A 55 -0.30 2.00 4.32
N ASP A 56 -0.04 3.25 4.71
CA ASP A 56 1.28 3.71 5.12
C ASP A 56 1.81 2.90 6.30
N LYS A 57 0.97 2.64 7.31
CA LYS A 57 1.34 1.79 8.46
C LYS A 57 1.63 0.36 8.04
N ALA A 58 0.84 -0.19 7.12
CA ALA A 58 1.06 -1.54 6.60
C ALA A 58 2.38 -1.63 5.84
N LEU A 59 2.72 -0.60 5.04
CA LEU A 59 3.99 -0.53 4.31
C LEU A 59 5.18 -0.40 5.25
N GLU A 60 5.06 0.39 6.32
CA GLU A 60 6.10 0.49 7.36
C GLU A 60 6.37 -0.87 8.00
N LYS A 61 5.30 -1.56 8.38
CA LYS A 61 5.40 -2.91 8.97
C LYS A 61 6.01 -3.90 7.98
N LEU A 62 5.60 -3.84 6.72
CA LEU A 62 6.15 -4.68 5.66
C LEU A 62 7.65 -4.43 5.49
N THR A 63 8.09 -3.17 5.55
CA THR A 63 9.51 -2.80 5.47
C THR A 63 10.30 -3.46 6.61
N VAL A 64 9.80 -3.40 7.84
CA VAL A 64 10.44 -4.04 8.99
C VAL A 64 10.52 -5.56 8.82
N ILE A 65 9.45 -6.19 8.36
CA ILE A 65 9.41 -7.65 8.12
C ILE A 65 10.37 -8.02 6.98
N SER A 66 10.46 -7.18 5.94
CA SER A 66 11.39 -7.38 4.82
C SER A 66 12.85 -7.38 5.27
N MET A 67 13.21 -6.52 6.21
CA MET A 67 14.54 -6.51 6.81
C MET A 67 14.86 -7.84 7.51
N LYS A 68 13.88 -8.39 8.24
CA LYS A 68 14.02 -9.70 8.87
C LYS A 68 14.19 -10.82 7.84
N ALA A 69 13.45 -10.74 6.73
CA ALA A 69 13.55 -11.71 5.65
C ALA A 69 14.93 -11.68 4.99
N VAL A 70 15.48 -10.49 4.76
CA VAL A 70 16.85 -10.31 4.23
C VAL A 70 17.87 -10.92 5.19
N ASN A 71 17.74 -10.67 6.48
CA ASN A 71 18.63 -11.26 7.49
C ASN A 71 18.55 -12.79 7.50
N THR A 72 17.35 -13.36 7.34
CA THR A 72 17.16 -14.80 7.25
C THR A 72 17.86 -15.38 6.02
N LEU A 73 17.72 -14.73 4.86
CA LEU A 73 18.41 -15.15 3.63
C LEU A 73 19.91 -15.11 3.82
N GLU A 74 20.43 -14.07 4.46
CA GLU A 74 21.86 -13.93 4.76
C GLU A 74 22.35 -15.10 5.61
N GLN A 75 21.63 -15.45 6.66
CA GLN A 75 21.95 -16.59 7.51
C GLN A 75 21.91 -17.92 6.74
N LEU A 76 20.95 -18.09 5.85
CA LEU A 76 20.80 -19.31 5.05
C LEU A 76 21.93 -19.49 4.04
N LEU A 77 22.67 -18.43 3.70
CA LEU A 77 23.89 -18.55 2.87
C LEU A 77 24.97 -19.36 3.56
N ASN A 78 24.89 -19.54 4.87
CA ASN A 78 25.83 -20.33 5.68
C ASN A 78 25.21 -21.60 6.23
N ALA A 79 24.03 -22.03 5.72
CA ALA A 79 23.37 -23.24 6.16
C ALA A 79 24.23 -24.49 5.90
N GLU A 80 24.05 -25.53 6.69
CA GLU A 80 24.77 -26.79 6.52
C GLU A 80 24.39 -27.49 5.21
N SER A 81 23.12 -27.41 4.83
CA SER A 81 22.63 -28.01 3.58
C SER A 81 23.10 -27.19 2.37
N GLU A 82 23.77 -27.85 1.46
CA GLU A 82 24.20 -27.25 0.19
C GLU A 82 23.01 -26.79 -0.63
N ALA A 83 21.93 -27.57 -0.67
CA ALA A 83 20.70 -27.21 -1.39
C ALA A 83 20.09 -25.92 -0.83
N VAL A 84 20.08 -25.74 0.47
CA VAL A 84 19.58 -24.53 1.14
C VAL A 84 20.47 -23.33 0.81
N ARG A 85 21.79 -23.49 0.86
CA ARG A 85 22.72 -22.41 0.46
C ARG A 85 22.49 -21.96 -0.98
N ARG A 86 22.34 -22.91 -1.90
CA ARG A 86 22.08 -22.61 -3.32
C ARG A 86 20.76 -21.86 -3.50
N ALA A 87 19.71 -22.35 -2.86
CA ALA A 87 18.39 -21.71 -2.93
C ALA A 87 18.45 -20.27 -2.40
N ALA A 88 19.09 -20.05 -1.25
CA ALA A 88 19.25 -18.72 -0.68
C ALA A 88 20.05 -17.80 -1.60
N ALA A 89 21.15 -18.27 -2.18
CA ALA A 89 21.96 -17.50 -3.10
C ALA A 89 21.19 -17.12 -4.36
N ASN A 90 20.43 -18.06 -4.94
CA ASN A 90 19.57 -17.81 -6.09
C ASN A 90 18.50 -16.78 -5.76
N ASP A 91 17.86 -16.87 -4.59
CA ASP A 91 16.82 -15.93 -4.16
C ASP A 91 17.40 -14.51 -4.03
N VAL A 92 18.55 -14.36 -3.38
CA VAL A 92 19.22 -13.06 -3.22
C VAL A 92 19.54 -12.44 -4.57
N LEU A 93 20.16 -13.22 -5.46
CA LEU A 93 20.52 -12.74 -6.80
C LEU A 93 19.31 -12.38 -7.64
N GLY A 94 18.24 -13.21 -7.56
CA GLY A 94 17.00 -12.97 -8.29
C GLY A 94 16.31 -11.69 -7.83
N HIS A 95 16.22 -11.45 -6.54
CA HIS A 95 15.60 -10.24 -5.99
C HIS A 95 16.44 -9.00 -6.29
N ALA A 96 17.77 -9.10 -6.23
CA ALA A 96 18.67 -8.01 -6.56
C ALA A 96 18.52 -7.58 -8.03
N LEU A 97 18.41 -8.54 -8.94
CA LEU A 97 18.17 -8.27 -10.37
C LEU A 97 16.83 -7.60 -10.62
N LYS A 98 15.76 -8.09 -9.99
CA LYS A 98 14.43 -7.48 -10.10
C LYS A 98 14.42 -6.04 -9.59
N TYR A 99 15.04 -5.79 -8.46
CA TYR A 99 15.15 -4.44 -7.90
C TYR A 99 15.87 -3.50 -8.88
N ARG A 100 16.96 -3.96 -9.47
CA ARG A 100 17.74 -3.20 -10.45
C ARG A 100 16.91 -2.86 -11.68
N GLU A 101 16.19 -3.84 -12.23
CA GLU A 101 15.30 -3.65 -13.38
C GLU A 101 14.21 -2.62 -13.08
N LEU A 102 13.57 -2.72 -11.92
CA LEU A 102 12.53 -1.78 -11.50
C LEU A 102 13.09 -0.36 -11.32
N SER A 103 14.27 -0.23 -10.73
CA SER A 103 14.94 1.06 -10.54
C SER A 103 15.30 1.71 -11.89
N GLU A 104 15.72 0.93 -12.88
CA GLU A 104 16.02 1.42 -14.23
C GLU A 104 14.75 1.90 -14.93
N ILE A 105 13.65 1.15 -14.83
CA ILE A 105 12.35 1.53 -15.40
C ILE A 105 11.86 2.82 -14.78
N GLU A 106 11.93 2.94 -13.45
CA GLU A 106 11.54 4.14 -12.73
C GLU A 106 12.33 5.36 -13.19
N ALA A 107 13.65 5.22 -13.32
CA ALA A 107 14.52 6.30 -13.81
C ALA A 107 14.16 6.73 -15.24
N ARG A 108 13.83 5.76 -16.11
CA ARG A 108 13.40 6.06 -17.50
C ARG A 108 12.06 6.77 -17.52
N LEU A 109 11.11 6.37 -16.66
CA LEU A 109 9.81 7.03 -16.53
C LEU A 109 9.96 8.48 -16.06
N GLU A 110 10.80 8.72 -15.06
CA GLU A 110 11.09 10.08 -14.59
C GLU A 110 11.67 10.95 -15.71
N SER A 111 12.58 10.40 -16.50
CA SER A 111 13.17 11.10 -17.65
C SER A 111 12.11 11.47 -18.71
N VAL A 112 11.20 10.53 -19.01
CA VAL A 112 10.11 10.76 -19.97
C VAL A 112 9.14 11.81 -19.45
N GLU A 113 8.75 11.72 -18.18
CA GLU A 113 7.87 12.70 -17.55
C GLU A 113 8.47 14.11 -17.59
N LYS A 114 9.75 14.23 -17.31
CA LYS A 114 10.47 15.49 -17.36
C LYS A 114 10.46 16.10 -18.77
N ILE A 115 10.68 15.29 -19.80
CA ILE A 115 10.64 15.71 -21.20
C ILE A 115 9.23 16.21 -21.56
N ILE A 116 8.20 15.51 -21.16
CA ILE A 116 6.81 15.87 -21.41
C ILE A 116 6.47 17.21 -20.74
N LEU A 117 6.88 17.40 -19.49
CA LEU A 117 6.67 18.64 -18.75
C LEU A 117 7.38 19.82 -19.42
N GLU A 118 8.63 19.64 -19.84
CA GLU A 118 9.39 20.66 -20.55
C GLU A 118 8.71 21.08 -21.86
N LYS A 119 8.21 20.12 -22.64
CA LYS A 119 7.47 20.39 -23.87
C LYS A 119 6.16 21.15 -23.62
N ARG A 120 5.50 20.91 -22.50
CA ARG A 120 4.28 21.64 -22.11
C ARG A 120 4.55 23.10 -21.77
N ILE A 121 5.70 23.39 -21.16
CA ILE A 121 6.07 24.74 -20.74
C ILE A 121 6.45 25.61 -21.95
N TYR A 122 7.05 25.04 -22.97
CA TYR A 122 7.57 25.73 -24.14
C TYR A 122 6.64 25.74 -25.38
N LYS A 123 5.39 25.33 -25.18
CA LYS A 123 4.40 25.36 -26.27
C LYS A 123 3.72 26.72 -26.40
#